data_a84c622a2f7815e5a8eda392373052ed
#
_entry.id   a84c622a2f7815e5a8eda392373052ed
#
_cell.length_a   1.000
_cell.length_b   1.000
_cell.length_c   1.000
_cell.angle_alpha   90.00
_cell.angle_beta   90.00
_cell.angle_gamma   90.00
#
_symmetry.space_group_name_H-M   'P 1'
#
loop_
_entity.id
_entity.type
_entity.pdbx_description
1 polymer ?
#
loop_
_entity_poly.entity_id
_entity_poly.type
_entity_poly.pdbx_seq_one_letter_code
_entity_poly.pdbx_strand_id
1 'polypeptide(L)'
;MTRVLVVEDEESYSDALSYVLRKEGFEVAVAETGPDALDEYDRAGADIVLLDLMLPGLSGTEVCRALRSRGNVPVIIVSAKDTEVDKVVGLELGADDYVTKPYSPRELLARIRAVLRRGQDVELLPDTLEAGPVRMDVERHVVTVSGTEIRLPLKEFELLEMLLRNTGRVLTRGQLIDRIWGADYVGDTKTLDVHVKRLRSKLEKDPSNPQHLVTVRGLGYKFES
;
A
#
# COMPACT_ATOMS: atom_id res chain seq x y z
N MET A 1 -16.03 -15.48 -1.86
CA MET A 1 -15.68 -15.45 -0.41
C MET A 1 -14.21 -15.08 -0.38
N THR A 2 -13.81 -14.13 0.45
CA THR A 2 -12.41 -13.65 0.46
C THR A 2 -11.49 -14.73 1.04
N ARG A 3 -10.47 -15.10 0.27
CA ARG A 3 -9.53 -16.17 0.62
C ARG A 3 -8.25 -15.59 1.20
N VAL A 4 -7.91 -16.03 2.42
CA VAL A 4 -6.70 -15.66 3.15
C VAL A 4 -5.74 -16.86 3.16
N LEU A 5 -4.52 -16.66 2.69
CA LEU A 5 -3.44 -17.64 2.86
C LEU A 5 -2.61 -17.22 4.09
N VAL A 6 -2.59 -18.07 5.10
CA VAL A 6 -1.79 -17.91 6.32
C VAL A 6 -0.52 -18.74 6.16
N VAL A 7 0.64 -18.09 6.24
CA VAL A 7 1.96 -18.74 6.13
C VAL A 7 2.66 -18.59 7.47
N GLU A 8 2.63 -19.68 8.26
CA GLU A 8 3.05 -19.71 9.66
C GLU A 8 3.46 -21.14 10.03
N ASP A 9 4.66 -21.34 10.53
CA ASP A 9 5.19 -22.66 10.91
C ASP A 9 4.79 -23.08 12.34
N GLU A 10 4.35 -22.15 13.17
CA GLU A 10 3.87 -22.45 14.52
C GLU A 10 2.38 -22.74 14.54
N GLU A 11 2.00 -24.01 14.69
CA GLU A 11 0.62 -24.52 14.66
C GLU A 11 -0.31 -23.75 15.62
N SER A 12 0.18 -23.39 16.82
CA SER A 12 -0.59 -22.65 17.81
C SER A 12 -1.03 -21.27 17.33
N TYR A 13 -0.16 -20.57 16.57
CA TYR A 13 -0.48 -19.28 15.97
C TYR A 13 -1.38 -19.42 14.76
N SER A 14 -1.08 -20.37 13.87
CA SER A 14 -1.87 -20.59 12.65
C SER A 14 -3.30 -21.03 12.97
N ASP A 15 -3.50 -21.90 13.98
CA ASP A 15 -4.81 -22.34 14.43
C ASP A 15 -5.64 -21.21 15.05
N ALA A 16 -5.05 -20.46 16.00
CA ALA A 16 -5.71 -19.32 16.63
C ALA A 16 -6.14 -18.27 15.60
N LEU A 17 -5.26 -17.96 14.66
CA LEU A 17 -5.52 -16.99 13.60
C LEU A 17 -6.59 -17.50 12.63
N SER A 18 -6.50 -18.76 12.21
CA SER A 18 -7.47 -19.40 11.32
C SER A 18 -8.86 -19.44 11.93
N TYR A 19 -8.96 -19.72 13.23
CA TYR A 19 -10.25 -19.69 13.94
C TYR A 19 -10.89 -18.30 13.89
N VAL A 20 -10.11 -17.25 14.18
CA VAL A 20 -10.60 -15.87 14.17
C VAL A 20 -11.03 -15.46 12.76
N LEU A 21 -10.23 -15.76 11.75
CA LEU A 21 -10.51 -15.39 10.36
C LEU A 21 -11.77 -16.10 9.83
N ARG A 22 -11.92 -17.41 10.08
CA ARG A 22 -13.12 -18.17 9.69
C ARG A 22 -14.38 -17.64 10.35
N LYS A 23 -14.30 -17.26 11.63
CA LYS A 23 -15.42 -16.63 12.37
C LYS A 23 -15.87 -15.31 11.74
N GLU A 24 -14.94 -14.57 11.14
CA GLU A 24 -15.19 -13.30 10.43
C GLU A 24 -15.61 -13.49 8.96
N GLY A 25 -15.79 -14.75 8.52
CA GLY A 25 -16.32 -15.08 7.20
C GLY A 25 -15.27 -15.20 6.10
N PHE A 26 -13.99 -15.32 6.45
CA PHE A 26 -12.92 -15.58 5.48
C PHE A 26 -12.78 -17.09 5.19
N GLU A 27 -12.42 -17.43 3.95
CA GLU A 27 -11.87 -18.73 3.62
C GLU A 27 -10.37 -18.73 3.98
N VAL A 28 -9.91 -19.76 4.69
CA VAL A 28 -8.52 -19.78 5.18
C VAL A 28 -7.83 -21.04 4.71
N ALA A 29 -6.74 -20.85 3.98
CA ALA A 29 -5.71 -21.85 3.69
C ALA A 29 -4.50 -21.59 4.61
N VAL A 30 -3.84 -22.66 5.06
CA VAL A 30 -2.63 -22.57 5.88
C VAL A 30 -1.49 -23.28 5.17
N ALA A 31 -0.31 -22.68 5.22
CA ALA A 31 0.94 -23.27 4.77
C ALA A 31 1.98 -23.10 5.88
N GLU A 32 2.69 -24.17 6.21
CA GLU A 32 3.67 -24.20 7.30
C GLU A 32 5.08 -23.86 6.82
N THR A 33 5.31 -23.92 5.50
CA THR A 33 6.61 -23.64 4.89
C THR A 33 6.49 -22.69 3.71
N GLY A 34 7.60 -22.03 3.37
CA GLY A 34 7.66 -21.15 2.20
C GLY A 34 7.30 -21.84 0.88
N PRO A 35 7.86 -23.04 0.57
CA PRO A 35 7.48 -23.80 -0.62
C PRO A 35 5.98 -24.14 -0.68
N ASP A 36 5.42 -24.66 0.43
CA ASP A 36 3.99 -24.98 0.50
C ASP A 36 3.10 -23.74 0.27
N ALA A 37 3.53 -22.58 0.76
CA ALA A 37 2.82 -21.33 0.54
C ALA A 37 2.79 -20.93 -0.94
N LEU A 38 3.91 -21.09 -1.65
CA LEU A 38 4.00 -20.79 -3.07
C LEU A 38 3.20 -21.78 -3.91
N ASP A 39 3.26 -23.07 -3.59
CA ASP A 39 2.50 -24.12 -4.27
C ASP A 39 0.99 -23.91 -4.05
N GLU A 40 0.56 -23.57 -2.84
CA GLU A 40 -0.84 -23.30 -2.52
C GLU A 40 -1.34 -22.04 -3.24
N TYR A 41 -0.51 -21.00 -3.30
CA TYR A 41 -0.82 -19.79 -4.05
C TYR A 41 -0.94 -20.05 -5.55
N ASP A 42 -0.01 -20.82 -6.14
CA ASP A 42 -0.03 -21.18 -7.56
C ASP A 42 -1.23 -22.07 -7.91
N ARG A 43 -1.67 -22.93 -6.95
CA ARG A 43 -2.79 -23.87 -7.13
C ARG A 43 -4.15 -23.19 -7.08
N ALA A 44 -4.36 -22.30 -6.15
CA ALA A 44 -5.69 -21.81 -5.81
C ALA A 44 -5.79 -20.29 -5.61
N GLY A 45 -4.68 -19.57 -5.66
CA GLY A 45 -4.62 -18.13 -5.41
C GLY A 45 -4.92 -17.75 -3.96
N ALA A 46 -4.86 -16.46 -3.71
CA ALA A 46 -5.33 -15.84 -2.47
C ALA A 46 -5.70 -14.38 -2.75
N ASP A 47 -6.67 -13.84 -2.01
CA ASP A 47 -7.00 -12.41 -2.04
C ASP A 47 -6.06 -11.60 -1.12
N ILE A 48 -5.47 -12.25 -0.13
CA ILE A 48 -4.47 -11.69 0.79
C ILE A 48 -3.61 -12.80 1.39
N VAL A 49 -2.35 -12.50 1.65
CA VAL A 49 -1.39 -13.39 2.33
C VAL A 49 -0.98 -12.77 3.67
N LEU A 50 -1.07 -13.55 4.74
CA LEU A 50 -0.48 -13.25 6.04
C LEU A 50 0.79 -14.08 6.18
N LEU A 51 1.94 -13.43 6.29
CA LEU A 51 3.24 -14.06 6.09
C LEU A 51 4.16 -13.86 7.29
N ASP A 52 4.59 -14.94 7.95
CA ASP A 52 5.70 -14.83 8.89
C ASP A 52 7.04 -14.76 8.14
N LEU A 53 7.95 -13.97 8.68
CA LEU A 53 9.33 -13.87 8.18
C LEU A 53 10.23 -15.02 8.68
N MET A 54 9.87 -15.65 9.80
CA MET A 54 10.70 -16.61 10.52
C MET A 54 10.44 -18.08 10.10
N LEU A 55 10.11 -18.29 8.83
CA LEU A 55 9.84 -19.62 8.30
C LEU A 55 11.09 -20.48 8.18
N PRO A 56 10.96 -21.81 8.39
CA PRO A 56 12.08 -22.74 8.18
C PRO A 56 12.35 -22.92 6.67
N GLY A 57 13.64 -23.06 6.33
CA GLY A 57 14.08 -23.26 4.96
C GLY A 57 14.01 -21.99 4.13
N LEU A 58 12.96 -21.81 3.33
CA LEU A 58 12.75 -20.61 2.54
C LEU A 58 12.16 -19.51 3.43
N SER A 59 12.93 -18.44 3.66
CA SER A 59 12.53 -17.33 4.53
C SER A 59 11.29 -16.60 4.01
N GLY A 60 10.50 -16.00 4.92
CA GLY A 60 9.33 -15.21 4.51
C GLY A 60 9.68 -14.02 3.61
N THR A 61 10.90 -13.48 3.69
CA THR A 61 11.37 -12.43 2.77
C THR A 61 11.52 -12.94 1.33
N GLU A 62 12.01 -14.18 1.16
CA GLU A 62 12.12 -14.83 -0.14
C GLU A 62 10.73 -15.20 -0.69
N VAL A 63 9.81 -15.68 0.17
CA VAL A 63 8.41 -15.93 -0.18
C VAL A 63 7.74 -14.64 -0.66
N CYS A 64 7.91 -13.53 0.05
CA CYS A 64 7.36 -12.24 -0.35
C CYS A 64 7.84 -11.81 -1.74
N ARG A 65 9.14 -11.89 -2.02
CA ARG A 65 9.70 -11.61 -3.35
C ARG A 65 9.13 -12.53 -4.43
N ALA A 66 9.02 -13.83 -4.12
CA ALA A 66 8.46 -14.80 -5.05
C ALA A 66 6.99 -14.55 -5.36
N LEU A 67 6.17 -14.14 -4.38
CA LEU A 67 4.79 -13.72 -4.59
C LEU A 67 4.71 -12.47 -5.48
N ARG A 68 5.58 -11.48 -5.27
CA ARG A 68 5.64 -10.27 -6.10
C ARG A 68 6.02 -10.55 -7.56
N SER A 69 6.83 -11.58 -7.82
CA SER A 69 7.13 -12.00 -9.19
C SER A 69 5.96 -12.71 -9.87
N ARG A 70 5.00 -13.23 -9.11
CA ARG A 70 3.80 -13.95 -9.60
C ARG A 70 2.58 -13.05 -9.78
N GLY A 71 2.52 -11.94 -9.03
CA GLY A 71 1.39 -11.01 -9.10
C GLY A 71 1.38 -9.99 -7.96
N ASN A 72 0.28 -9.25 -7.89
CA ASN A 72 0.10 -8.15 -6.92
C ASN A 72 -0.80 -8.55 -5.74
N VAL A 73 -0.79 -9.83 -5.33
CA VAL A 73 -1.56 -10.24 -4.15
C VAL A 73 -1.14 -9.42 -2.93
N PRO A 74 -2.07 -8.84 -2.18
CA PRO A 74 -1.75 -8.14 -0.96
C PRO A 74 -1.04 -9.05 0.06
N VAL A 75 0.05 -8.56 0.68
CA VAL A 75 0.83 -9.28 1.69
C VAL A 75 0.94 -8.45 2.95
N ILE A 76 0.47 -8.98 4.07
CA ILE A 76 0.74 -8.44 5.40
C ILE A 76 1.79 -9.33 6.07
N ILE A 77 2.93 -8.75 6.43
CA ILE A 77 3.93 -9.44 7.24
C ILE A 77 3.45 -9.49 8.69
N VAL A 78 3.51 -10.67 9.31
CA VAL A 78 3.13 -10.89 10.72
C VAL A 78 4.29 -11.61 11.40
N SER A 79 5.15 -10.89 12.11
CA SER A 79 6.40 -11.46 12.61
C SER A 79 6.78 -10.99 14.03
N ALA A 80 7.57 -11.79 14.73
CA ALA A 80 8.14 -11.40 16.02
C ALA A 80 9.29 -10.37 15.91
N LYS A 81 9.79 -10.12 14.71
CA LYS A 81 10.79 -9.07 14.47
C LYS A 81 10.11 -7.70 14.60
N ASP A 82 10.60 -6.90 15.53
CA ASP A 82 9.97 -5.63 15.93
C ASP A 82 10.82 -4.38 15.67
N THR A 83 12.07 -4.58 15.20
CA THR A 83 12.95 -3.44 14.93
C THR A 83 12.42 -2.59 13.78
N GLU A 84 12.66 -1.28 13.84
CA GLU A 84 12.30 -0.35 12.76
C GLU A 84 12.91 -0.77 11.42
N VAL A 85 14.15 -1.29 11.45
CA VAL A 85 14.85 -1.79 10.26
C VAL A 85 14.12 -2.99 9.64
N ASP A 86 13.65 -3.94 10.45
CA ASP A 86 12.91 -5.11 9.95
C ASP A 86 11.60 -4.70 9.27
N LYS A 87 10.89 -3.73 9.85
CA LYS A 87 9.64 -3.18 9.29
C LYS A 87 9.89 -2.47 7.95
N VAL A 88 10.90 -1.63 7.89
CA VAL A 88 11.28 -0.92 6.65
C VAL A 88 11.68 -1.92 5.57
N VAL A 89 12.53 -2.90 5.90
CA VAL A 89 12.93 -3.94 4.94
C VAL A 89 11.72 -4.74 4.45
N GLY A 90 10.81 -5.14 5.34
CA GLY A 90 9.60 -5.87 4.95
C GLY A 90 8.73 -5.08 3.96
N LEU A 91 8.54 -3.79 4.20
CA LEU A 91 7.75 -2.92 3.32
C LEU A 91 8.50 -2.64 2.00
N GLU A 92 9.83 -2.45 2.03
CA GLU A 92 10.64 -2.29 0.81
C GLU A 92 10.65 -3.53 -0.08
N LEU A 93 10.44 -4.73 0.49
CA LEU A 93 10.27 -5.98 -0.24
C LEU A 93 8.91 -6.08 -0.94
N GLY A 94 8.05 -5.09 -0.74
CA GLY A 94 6.74 -4.99 -1.39
C GLY A 94 5.58 -5.49 -0.53
N ALA A 95 5.75 -5.71 0.78
CA ALA A 95 4.62 -5.97 1.66
C ALA A 95 3.74 -4.71 1.78
N ASP A 96 2.42 -4.92 1.90
CA ASP A 96 1.43 -3.84 1.97
C ASP A 96 1.25 -3.30 3.40
N ASP A 97 1.56 -4.14 4.41
CA ASP A 97 1.55 -3.76 5.83
C ASP A 97 2.47 -4.69 6.64
N TYR A 98 2.75 -4.29 7.88
CA TYR A 98 3.60 -5.03 8.81
C TYR A 98 2.98 -5.02 10.21
N VAL A 99 2.83 -6.21 10.82
CA VAL A 99 2.28 -6.41 12.16
C VAL A 99 3.27 -7.17 13.01
N THR A 100 3.59 -6.65 14.19
CA THR A 100 4.50 -7.33 15.14
C THR A 100 3.74 -8.24 16.08
N LYS A 101 4.26 -9.45 16.30
CA LYS A 101 3.78 -10.36 17.35
C LYS A 101 4.33 -9.90 18.73
N PRO A 102 3.54 -9.94 19.82
CA PRO A 102 2.12 -10.31 19.87
C PRO A 102 1.20 -9.17 19.39
N TYR A 103 0.15 -9.50 18.66
CA TYR A 103 -0.82 -8.56 18.12
C TYR A 103 -2.24 -8.81 18.66
N SER A 104 -3.07 -7.78 18.62
CA SER A 104 -4.49 -7.94 18.88
C SER A 104 -5.21 -8.51 17.64
N PRO A 105 -6.03 -9.57 17.77
CA PRO A 105 -6.84 -10.06 16.65
C PRO A 105 -7.70 -8.97 16.00
N ARG A 106 -8.21 -8.01 16.78
CA ARG A 106 -8.98 -6.87 16.26
C ARG A 106 -8.13 -5.94 15.40
N GLU A 107 -6.89 -5.72 15.81
CA GLU A 107 -5.94 -4.90 15.05
C GLU A 107 -5.63 -5.56 13.70
N LEU A 108 -5.26 -6.85 13.71
CA LEU A 108 -4.94 -7.58 12.47
C LEU A 108 -6.15 -7.62 11.51
N LEU A 109 -7.35 -7.89 12.01
CA LEU A 109 -8.59 -7.84 11.21
C LEU A 109 -8.84 -6.46 10.60
N ALA A 110 -8.61 -5.38 11.35
CA ALA A 110 -8.75 -4.03 10.84
C ALA A 110 -7.75 -3.75 9.70
N ARG A 111 -6.51 -4.22 9.83
CA ARG A 111 -5.46 -4.11 8.80
C ARG A 111 -5.78 -4.94 7.56
N ILE A 112 -6.21 -6.20 7.73
CA ILE A 112 -6.67 -7.06 6.62
C ILE A 112 -7.78 -6.36 5.83
N ARG A 113 -8.81 -5.85 6.52
CA ARG A 113 -9.91 -5.14 5.86
C ARG A 113 -9.44 -3.85 5.18
N ALA A 114 -8.48 -3.14 5.76
CA ALA A 114 -7.93 -1.92 5.15
C ALA A 114 -7.14 -2.22 3.88
N VAL A 115 -6.35 -3.30 3.88
CA VAL A 115 -5.57 -3.73 2.71
C VAL A 115 -6.49 -4.28 1.61
N LEU A 116 -7.46 -5.14 1.96
CA LEU A 116 -8.45 -5.67 1.01
C LEU A 116 -9.33 -4.58 0.42
N ARG A 117 -9.71 -3.55 1.18
CA ARG A 117 -10.47 -2.41 0.67
C ARG A 117 -9.70 -1.64 -0.38
N ARG A 118 -8.37 -1.49 -0.24
CA ARG A 118 -7.52 -0.91 -1.31
C ARG A 118 -7.61 -1.72 -2.61
N GLY A 119 -7.76 -3.06 -2.51
CA GLY A 119 -7.99 -3.94 -3.66
C GLY A 119 -9.42 -3.91 -4.22
N GLN A 120 -10.42 -3.58 -3.39
CA GLN A 120 -11.85 -3.52 -3.78
C GLN A 120 -12.29 -2.14 -4.25
N ASP A 121 -11.70 -1.06 -3.71
CA ASP A 121 -11.91 0.30 -4.20
C ASP A 121 -11.38 0.50 -5.63
N VAL A 122 -10.55 -0.43 -6.13
CA VAL A 122 -10.08 -0.47 -7.52
C VAL A 122 -11.22 -0.87 -8.50
N GLU A 123 -12.26 -1.60 -8.07
CA GLU A 123 -13.38 -1.96 -8.95
C GLU A 123 -14.39 -0.81 -9.18
N LEU A 124 -14.36 0.27 -8.39
CA LEU A 124 -15.31 1.38 -8.50
C LEU A 124 -14.68 2.74 -8.82
N LEU A 125 -13.36 2.85 -8.83
CA LEU A 125 -12.65 4.07 -9.22
C LEU A 125 -11.94 3.83 -10.55
N PRO A 126 -11.99 4.76 -11.49
CA PRO A 126 -11.28 4.59 -12.75
C PRO A 126 -9.78 4.39 -12.48
N ASP A 127 -9.20 3.33 -13.05
CA ASP A 127 -7.76 3.06 -13.00
C ASP A 127 -6.95 4.17 -13.68
N THR A 128 -7.63 4.95 -14.50
CA THR A 128 -7.11 6.14 -15.15
C THR A 128 -7.74 7.39 -14.54
N LEU A 129 -6.91 8.22 -13.93
CA LEU A 129 -7.30 9.53 -13.39
C LEU A 129 -6.88 10.61 -14.40
N GLU A 130 -7.78 11.52 -14.70
CA GLU A 130 -7.51 12.62 -15.62
C GLU A 130 -7.94 13.96 -15.01
N ALA A 131 -7.05 14.93 -15.01
CA ALA A 131 -7.39 16.31 -14.67
C ALA A 131 -6.43 17.28 -15.39
N GLY A 132 -6.97 18.24 -16.12
CA GLY A 132 -6.19 19.15 -16.95
C GLY A 132 -5.26 18.41 -17.91
N PRO A 133 -3.95 18.71 -17.92
CA PRO A 133 -3.00 18.04 -18.79
C PRO A 133 -2.50 16.69 -18.28
N VAL A 134 -2.90 16.30 -17.06
CA VAL A 134 -2.37 15.12 -16.37
C VAL A 134 -3.30 13.93 -16.58
N ARG A 135 -2.72 12.81 -17.01
CA ARG A 135 -3.34 11.50 -17.04
C ARG A 135 -2.47 10.52 -16.27
N MET A 136 -3.07 9.77 -15.38
CA MET A 136 -2.41 8.82 -14.49
C MET A 136 -3.09 7.46 -14.58
N ASP A 137 -2.34 6.46 -15.00
CA ASP A 137 -2.73 5.05 -14.93
C ASP A 137 -2.18 4.50 -13.61
N VAL A 138 -3.08 4.30 -12.65
CA VAL A 138 -2.70 3.92 -11.29
C VAL A 138 -2.19 2.48 -11.23
N GLU A 139 -2.83 1.58 -11.99
CA GLU A 139 -2.45 0.16 -12.04
C GLU A 139 -1.05 -0.04 -12.64
N ARG A 140 -0.78 0.66 -13.75
CA ARG A 140 0.51 0.55 -14.46
C ARG A 140 1.59 1.46 -13.90
N HIS A 141 1.29 2.29 -12.91
CA HIS A 141 2.21 3.31 -12.38
C HIS A 141 2.76 4.25 -13.46
N VAL A 142 1.94 4.61 -14.44
CA VAL A 142 2.30 5.51 -15.54
C VAL A 142 1.62 6.85 -15.38
N VAL A 143 2.36 7.92 -15.53
CA VAL A 143 1.85 9.29 -15.53
C VAL A 143 2.27 9.99 -16.81
N THR A 144 1.31 10.64 -17.47
CA THR A 144 1.59 11.51 -18.63
C THR A 144 1.11 12.93 -18.36
N VAL A 145 1.86 13.88 -18.87
CA VAL A 145 1.50 15.32 -18.87
C VAL A 145 1.46 15.81 -20.31
N SER A 146 0.33 16.26 -20.78
CA SER A 146 0.11 16.64 -22.17
C SER A 146 0.57 15.56 -23.17
N GLY A 147 0.35 14.29 -22.83
CA GLY A 147 0.73 13.13 -23.64
C GLY A 147 2.19 12.67 -23.50
N THR A 148 3.01 13.37 -22.76
CA THR A 148 4.42 12.99 -22.52
C THR A 148 4.53 12.24 -21.19
N GLU A 149 5.08 11.03 -21.21
CA GLU A 149 5.30 10.23 -19.99
C GLU A 149 6.37 10.88 -19.09
N ILE A 150 6.07 10.93 -17.79
CA ILE A 150 6.97 11.41 -16.75
C ILE A 150 7.18 10.34 -15.69
N ARG A 151 8.38 10.31 -15.09
CA ARG A 151 8.70 9.40 -14.00
C ARG A 151 8.53 10.09 -12.65
N LEU A 152 7.71 9.49 -11.80
CA LEU A 152 7.51 9.94 -10.43
C LEU A 152 8.07 8.91 -9.44
N PRO A 153 8.87 9.31 -8.44
CA PRO A 153 9.15 8.51 -7.27
C PRO A 153 7.86 8.16 -6.53
N LEU A 154 7.84 7.04 -5.81
CA LEU A 154 6.63 6.51 -5.17
C LEU A 154 5.82 7.56 -4.39
N LYS A 155 6.47 8.33 -3.52
CA LYS A 155 5.77 9.37 -2.71
C LYS A 155 5.21 10.53 -3.53
N GLU A 156 5.83 10.87 -4.65
CA GLU A 156 5.29 11.84 -5.59
C GLU A 156 4.10 11.27 -6.35
N PHE A 157 4.16 9.98 -6.70
CA PHE A 157 3.07 9.26 -7.34
C PHE A 157 1.84 9.17 -6.43
N GLU A 158 2.00 8.68 -5.18
CA GLU A 158 0.94 8.61 -4.18
C GLU A 158 0.31 9.97 -3.88
N LEU A 159 1.14 11.04 -3.79
CA LEU A 159 0.67 12.40 -3.58
C LEU A 159 -0.17 12.89 -4.76
N LEU A 160 0.29 12.66 -5.98
CA LEU A 160 -0.45 13.02 -7.19
C LEU A 160 -1.77 12.25 -7.30
N GLU A 161 -1.76 10.95 -7.06
CA GLU A 161 -2.96 10.12 -7.06
C GLU A 161 -4.01 10.66 -6.10
N MET A 162 -3.62 10.92 -4.85
CA MET A 162 -4.53 11.45 -3.83
C MET A 162 -5.14 12.79 -4.24
N LEU A 163 -4.34 13.66 -4.85
CA LEU A 163 -4.78 14.96 -5.34
C LEU A 163 -5.74 14.82 -6.53
N LEU A 164 -5.44 13.95 -7.50
CA LEU A 164 -6.28 13.70 -8.67
C LEU A 164 -7.64 13.08 -8.30
N ARG A 165 -7.65 12.12 -7.38
CA ARG A 165 -8.91 11.53 -6.86
C ARG A 165 -9.78 12.55 -6.12
N ASN A 166 -9.21 13.66 -5.70
CA ASN A 166 -9.90 14.75 -5.01
C ASN A 166 -9.83 16.07 -5.78
N THR A 167 -9.78 15.99 -7.12
CA THR A 167 -9.75 17.19 -7.99
C THR A 167 -10.85 18.19 -7.61
N GLY A 168 -10.49 19.47 -7.49
CA GLY A 168 -11.36 20.55 -7.08
C GLY A 168 -11.59 20.66 -5.57
N ARG A 169 -11.10 19.71 -4.75
CA ARG A 169 -11.21 19.74 -3.29
C ARG A 169 -9.89 20.10 -2.63
N VAL A 170 -9.97 20.88 -1.55
CA VAL A 170 -8.80 21.19 -0.73
C VAL A 170 -8.50 20.01 0.18
N LEU A 171 -7.28 19.48 0.11
CA LEU A 171 -6.76 18.50 1.05
C LEU A 171 -5.85 19.21 2.04
N THR A 172 -6.12 19.03 3.33
CA THR A 172 -5.30 19.63 4.38
C THR A 172 -3.92 18.99 4.44
N ARG A 173 -2.93 19.73 4.97
CA ARG A 173 -1.56 19.22 5.15
C ARG A 173 -1.54 17.96 6.01
N GLY A 174 -2.33 17.90 7.08
CA GLY A 174 -2.46 16.73 7.93
C GLY A 174 -2.99 15.53 7.15
N GLN A 175 -4.10 15.68 6.43
CA GLN A 175 -4.66 14.59 5.61
C GLN A 175 -3.67 14.03 4.59
N LEU A 176 -2.87 14.90 3.94
CA LEU A 176 -1.86 14.48 2.99
C LEU A 176 -0.71 13.73 3.66
N ILE A 177 -0.23 14.24 4.80
CA ILE A 177 0.85 13.61 5.56
C ILE A 177 0.40 12.25 6.11
N ASP A 178 -0.73 12.20 6.81
CA ASP A 178 -1.26 10.99 7.42
C ASP A 178 -1.50 9.88 6.39
N ARG A 179 -1.97 10.25 5.20
CA ARG A 179 -2.28 9.28 4.15
C ARG A 179 -1.03 8.74 3.45
N ILE A 180 -0.02 9.59 3.22
CA ILE A 180 1.15 9.26 2.38
C ILE A 180 2.32 8.76 3.23
N TRP A 181 2.50 9.30 4.44
CA TRP A 181 3.59 8.92 5.34
C TRP A 181 3.12 8.14 6.57
N GLY A 182 1.81 8.09 6.83
CA GLY A 182 1.21 7.42 7.98
C GLY A 182 0.86 8.38 9.12
N ALA A 183 -0.13 7.99 9.94
CA ALA A 183 -0.61 8.81 11.07
C ALA A 183 0.45 9.00 12.17
N ASP A 184 1.43 8.09 12.26
CA ASP A 184 2.52 8.15 13.25
C ASP A 184 3.76 8.90 12.72
N TYR A 185 3.63 9.62 11.60
CA TYR A 185 4.74 10.35 11.02
C TYR A 185 5.18 11.52 11.91
N VAL A 186 6.36 11.40 12.53
CA VAL A 186 6.96 12.39 13.44
C VAL A 186 7.88 13.38 12.69
N GLY A 187 7.94 13.31 11.36
CA GLY A 187 8.82 14.14 10.55
C GLY A 187 8.31 15.58 10.35
N ASP A 188 9.21 16.45 9.82
CA ASP A 188 8.86 17.83 9.52
C ASP A 188 7.82 17.90 8.39
N THR A 189 6.75 18.66 8.59
CA THR A 189 5.73 18.93 7.58
C THR A 189 6.27 19.59 6.30
N LYS A 190 7.50 20.12 6.35
CA LYS A 190 8.24 20.61 5.17
C LYS A 190 8.52 19.52 4.14
N THR A 191 8.53 18.24 4.55
CA THR A 191 8.64 17.10 3.62
C THR A 191 7.57 17.16 2.54
N LEU A 192 6.33 17.46 2.90
CA LEU A 192 5.24 17.62 1.94
C LEU A 192 5.53 18.75 0.93
N ASP A 193 6.04 19.89 1.40
CA ASP A 193 6.33 21.05 0.54
C ASP A 193 7.41 20.74 -0.50
N VAL A 194 8.40 19.94 -0.13
CA VAL A 194 9.44 19.48 -1.05
C VAL A 194 8.84 18.61 -2.16
N HIS A 195 7.95 17.67 -1.81
CA HIS A 195 7.31 16.81 -2.80
C HIS A 195 6.34 17.60 -3.70
N VAL A 196 5.58 18.53 -3.15
CA VAL A 196 4.74 19.45 -3.92
C VAL A 196 5.58 20.28 -4.90
N LYS A 197 6.72 20.84 -4.45
CA LYS A 197 7.63 21.59 -5.31
C LYS A 197 8.16 20.73 -6.46
N ARG A 198 8.55 19.47 -6.18
CA ARG A 198 9.04 18.53 -7.19
C ARG A 198 7.94 18.14 -8.19
N LEU A 199 6.72 17.89 -7.70
CA LEU A 199 5.58 17.65 -8.59
C LEU A 199 5.32 18.83 -9.50
N ARG A 200 5.27 20.05 -8.97
CA ARG A 200 5.09 21.26 -9.79
C ARG A 200 6.14 21.39 -10.88
N SER A 201 7.40 21.09 -10.60
CA SER A 201 8.47 21.15 -11.62
C SER A 201 8.28 20.16 -12.77
N LYS A 202 7.42 19.13 -12.58
CA LYS A 202 7.13 18.11 -13.60
C LYS A 202 5.77 18.31 -14.27
N LEU A 203 4.81 18.90 -13.55
CA LEU A 203 3.42 19.03 -14.00
C LEU A 203 3.09 20.40 -14.61
N GLU A 204 3.73 21.45 -14.09
CA GLU A 204 3.39 22.83 -14.42
C GLU A 204 4.32 23.40 -15.49
N LYS A 205 3.78 24.24 -16.36
CA LYS A 205 4.59 25.02 -17.31
C LYS A 205 5.44 26.06 -16.58
N ASP A 206 4.89 26.68 -15.55
CA ASP A 206 5.58 27.59 -14.64
C ASP A 206 5.37 27.13 -13.18
N PRO A 207 6.33 26.43 -12.57
CA PRO A 207 6.23 25.96 -11.19
C PRO A 207 6.09 27.09 -10.15
N SER A 208 6.47 28.32 -10.49
CA SER A 208 6.37 29.49 -9.60
C SER A 208 4.96 30.08 -9.60
N ASN A 209 4.19 29.84 -10.67
CA ASN A 209 2.80 30.24 -10.81
C ASN A 209 1.92 29.05 -11.22
N PRO A 210 1.75 28.06 -10.32
CA PRO A 210 1.09 26.79 -10.62
C PRO A 210 -0.39 27.00 -10.92
N GLN A 211 -0.86 26.37 -12.01
CA GLN A 211 -2.26 26.42 -12.43
C GLN A 211 -3.04 25.20 -11.96
N HIS A 212 -2.41 24.05 -11.86
CA HIS A 212 -3.05 22.79 -11.53
C HIS A 212 -2.84 22.39 -10.06
N LEU A 213 -1.61 22.35 -9.57
CA LEU A 213 -1.33 22.02 -8.19
C LEU A 213 -1.25 23.30 -7.33
N VAL A 214 -2.39 23.78 -6.88
CA VAL A 214 -2.55 25.09 -6.22
C VAL A 214 -2.37 25.00 -4.71
N THR A 215 -1.73 26.02 -4.12
CA THR A 215 -1.65 26.18 -2.65
C THR A 215 -2.86 26.95 -2.16
N VAL A 216 -3.60 26.37 -1.21
CA VAL A 216 -4.62 27.08 -0.44
C VAL A 216 -4.01 27.52 0.89
N ARG A 217 -3.66 28.79 0.99
CA ARG A 217 -2.92 29.35 2.14
C ARG A 217 -3.60 29.03 3.46
N GLY A 218 -2.83 28.57 4.43
CA GLY A 218 -3.30 28.19 5.75
C GLY A 218 -4.05 26.85 5.85
N LEU A 219 -4.37 26.20 4.73
CA LEU A 219 -5.11 24.94 4.69
C LEU A 219 -4.29 23.78 4.12
N GLY A 220 -3.86 23.86 2.87
CA GLY A 220 -3.19 22.75 2.22
C GLY A 220 -3.06 22.94 0.71
N TYR A 221 -3.37 21.90 -0.03
CA TYR A 221 -3.20 21.86 -1.47
C TYR A 221 -4.47 21.36 -2.16
N LYS A 222 -4.64 21.78 -3.42
CA LYS A 222 -5.75 21.38 -4.29
C LYS A 222 -5.22 21.14 -5.69
N PHE A 223 -5.77 20.14 -6.38
CA PHE A 223 -5.56 19.97 -7.82
C PHE A 223 -6.74 20.59 -8.57
N GLU A 224 -6.45 21.42 -9.56
CA GLU A 224 -7.43 22.03 -10.45
C GLU A 224 -7.23 21.54 -11.90
N SER A 225 -8.34 21.35 -12.60
CA SER A 225 -8.37 20.89 -14.01
C SER A 225 -7.96 21.98 -14.97
#